data_54613f1f8e3b2dfc02947e1e0f14871d
#
_entry.id   54613f1f8e3b2dfc02947e1e0f14871d
#
_cell.length_a   1.000
_cell.length_b   1.000
_cell.length_c   1.000
_cell.angle_alpha   90.00
_cell.angle_beta   90.00
_cell.angle_gamma   90.00
#
_symmetry.space_group_name_H-M   'P 1'
#
loop_
_entity.id
_entity.type
_entity.pdbx_description
1 polymer ?
#
loop_
_entity_poly.entity_id
_entity_poly.type
_entity_poly.pdbx_seq_one_letter_code
_entity_poly.pdbx_strand_id
1 'polypeptide(L)'
;TAIVSGNYFVTQTINNCESTRTQITVTITNTAAPTASNQSFCANQNATIANLVATGSNIKWYSSANSTTSLTPTTALVSGNYFASQTVNNCESLRIQITVTIGNIAAPTTVNQTQEFCSNTNPNLSSLVINGTDIKWYSSATATTPLNNNTLLANGLIYYASQTLNGCESTNRTAITVTINNVPQIPTANTIQEFCGFATIADLEVSGVNGAEILWYASSISLNPLPINTILTNATYYVTQKVGACTSDRKAITVRVTNQAAPNLNAFEFCGSATVADLYIPVPTGVTYKWYNSPSSTNQLTSTTPLNTGNYFVSRVQFGCESL
;
A
#
# COMPACT_ATOMS: atom_id res chain seq x y z
N THR A 1 28.41 11.43 72.65
CA THR A 1 27.10 10.84 72.97
C THR A 1 26.05 11.47 71.97
N ALA A 2 25.26 10.68 71.28
CA ALA A 2 24.18 11.19 70.42
C ALA A 2 23.16 11.87 71.33
N ILE A 3 22.68 13.07 70.92
CA ILE A 3 21.62 13.79 71.59
C ILE A 3 20.25 13.13 71.19
N VAL A 4 19.39 12.89 72.16
CA VAL A 4 18.02 12.41 71.98
C VAL A 4 17.01 13.46 72.47
N SER A 5 15.74 13.33 72.08
CA SER A 5 14.73 14.23 72.63
C SER A 5 14.68 14.13 74.15
N GLY A 6 14.71 15.26 74.82
CA GLY A 6 14.74 15.33 76.30
C GLY A 6 15.17 16.67 76.82
N ASN A 7 15.21 16.79 78.18
CA ASN A 7 15.67 17.97 78.86
C ASN A 7 17.14 17.82 79.21
N TYR A 8 17.96 18.74 78.79
CA TYR A 8 19.36 18.87 79.07
C TYR A 8 19.61 20.07 79.98
N PHE A 9 20.64 20.00 80.81
CA PHE A 9 20.98 21.08 81.74
C PHE A 9 22.38 21.57 81.43
N VAL A 10 22.56 22.86 81.33
CA VAL A 10 23.87 23.50 81.08
C VAL A 10 24.27 24.36 82.25
N THR A 11 25.50 24.32 82.62
CA THR A 11 26.16 25.23 83.60
C THR A 11 27.32 25.92 82.89
N GLN A 12 27.74 27.05 83.45
CA GLN A 12 29.04 27.68 83.13
C GLN A 12 29.91 27.74 84.39
N THR A 13 31.19 27.56 84.21
CA THR A 13 32.19 27.64 85.32
C THR A 13 33.10 28.84 85.04
N ILE A 14 33.15 29.79 86.00
CA ILE A 14 34.06 30.94 86.00
C ILE A 14 34.82 30.93 87.28
N ASN A 15 36.15 31.00 87.19
CA ASN A 15 37.08 30.96 88.40
C ASN A 15 36.79 29.80 89.39
N ASN A 16 36.55 28.59 88.83
CA ASN A 16 36.23 27.38 89.59
C ASN A 16 34.81 27.41 90.28
N CYS A 17 33.99 28.44 90.06
CA CYS A 17 32.64 28.50 90.59
C CYS A 17 31.65 28.13 89.50
N GLU A 18 30.92 27.02 89.68
CA GLU A 18 29.86 26.57 88.76
C GLU A 18 28.54 27.28 88.99
N SER A 19 27.85 27.72 87.92
CA SER A 19 26.54 28.37 87.97
C SER A 19 25.43 27.37 88.32
N THR A 20 24.25 27.88 88.62
CA THR A 20 23.00 27.08 88.64
C THR A 20 22.73 26.52 87.24
N ARG A 21 22.03 25.39 87.22
CA ARG A 21 21.67 24.67 85.99
C ARG A 21 20.58 25.38 85.29
N THR A 22 20.72 25.63 83.96
CA THR A 22 19.67 26.14 83.07
C THR A 22 19.19 24.98 82.22
N GLN A 23 17.88 24.76 82.21
CA GLN A 23 17.24 23.71 81.40
C GLN A 23 17.14 24.12 79.95
N ILE A 24 17.55 23.23 79.05
CA ILE A 24 17.30 23.32 77.62
C ILE A 24 16.49 22.09 77.19
N THR A 25 15.32 22.27 76.55
CA THR A 25 14.55 21.18 75.96
C THR A 25 15.02 20.98 74.56
N VAL A 26 15.45 19.76 74.24
CA VAL A 26 15.80 19.33 72.89
C VAL A 26 14.68 18.45 72.37
N THR A 27 14.13 18.79 71.21
CA THR A 27 13.15 17.99 70.49
C THR A 27 13.74 17.54 69.19
N ILE A 28 13.86 16.25 68.99
CA ILE A 28 14.30 15.65 67.72
C ILE A 28 13.02 15.13 67.02
N THR A 29 12.67 15.73 65.91
CA THR A 29 11.54 15.33 65.10
C THR A 29 12.06 14.51 63.93
N ASN A 30 11.43 13.35 63.69
CA ASN A 30 11.70 12.53 62.53
C ASN A 30 10.56 12.72 61.51
N THR A 31 10.87 13.34 60.40
CA THR A 31 9.89 13.54 59.31
C THR A 31 9.78 12.25 58.51
N ALA A 32 8.56 11.69 58.42
CA ALA A 32 8.30 10.54 57.56
C ALA A 32 8.69 10.84 56.09
N ALA A 33 9.12 9.87 55.36
CA ALA A 33 9.41 10.02 53.94
C ALA A 33 8.09 10.23 53.14
N PRO A 34 8.12 10.93 52.00
CA PRO A 34 6.93 11.04 51.13
C PRO A 34 6.58 9.69 50.52
N THR A 35 5.40 9.58 49.89
CA THR A 35 5.02 8.38 49.12
C THR A 35 4.90 8.71 47.65
N ALA A 36 5.41 7.83 46.79
CA ALA A 36 5.28 7.91 45.35
C ALA A 36 5.46 6.52 44.72
N SER A 37 4.87 6.31 43.58
CA SER A 37 5.03 5.12 42.75
C SER A 37 5.96 5.38 41.56
N ASN A 38 6.40 4.32 40.89
CA ASN A 38 7.11 4.43 39.62
C ASN A 38 6.24 5.14 38.60
N GLN A 39 6.81 5.93 37.69
CA GLN A 39 6.10 6.74 36.73
C GLN A 39 6.66 6.53 35.33
N SER A 40 5.76 6.59 34.32
CA SER A 40 6.11 6.42 32.93
C SER A 40 5.58 7.61 32.13
N PHE A 41 6.42 8.08 31.21
CA PHE A 41 6.10 9.18 30.30
C PHE A 41 6.45 8.79 28.88
N CYS A 42 5.80 9.40 27.89
CA CYS A 42 6.16 9.24 26.50
C CYS A 42 7.29 10.22 26.11
N ALA A 43 8.20 9.81 25.24
CA ALA A 43 9.32 10.65 24.82
C ALA A 43 8.87 11.98 24.20
N ASN A 44 7.74 12.00 23.50
CA ASN A 44 7.16 13.19 22.88
C ASN A 44 6.52 14.18 23.88
N GLN A 45 6.33 13.79 25.15
CA GLN A 45 5.79 14.68 26.19
C GLN A 45 6.83 15.66 26.72
N ASN A 46 8.14 15.41 26.46
CA ASN A 46 9.24 16.19 26.99
C ASN A 46 9.10 16.45 28.51
N ALA A 47 8.74 15.39 29.25
CA ALA A 47 8.45 15.48 30.66
C ALA A 47 9.65 16.00 31.46
N THR A 48 9.36 16.80 32.49
CA THR A 48 10.35 17.39 33.40
C THR A 48 10.07 16.98 34.84
N ILE A 49 10.95 17.34 35.76
CA ILE A 49 10.76 17.12 37.21
C ILE A 49 9.42 17.65 37.71
N ALA A 50 8.92 18.75 37.12
CA ALA A 50 7.58 19.30 37.47
C ALA A 50 6.43 18.31 37.21
N ASN A 51 6.61 17.31 36.33
CA ASN A 51 5.59 16.31 36.03
C ASN A 51 5.61 15.11 37.00
N LEU A 52 6.66 15.00 37.87
CA LEU A 52 6.70 13.94 38.86
C LEU A 52 5.70 14.19 40.00
N VAL A 53 5.03 13.12 40.42
CA VAL A 53 4.01 13.17 41.47
C VAL A 53 4.49 12.39 42.68
N ALA A 54 4.42 13.03 43.86
CA ALA A 54 4.62 12.41 45.17
C ALA A 54 3.61 13.02 46.16
N THR A 55 3.21 12.24 47.16
CA THR A 55 2.35 12.71 48.24
C THR A 55 3.18 13.09 49.45
N GLY A 56 3.08 14.35 49.89
CA GLY A 56 3.84 14.90 50.99
C GLY A 56 3.84 16.44 50.95
N SER A 57 4.64 17.05 51.84
CA SER A 57 4.76 18.50 51.98
C SER A 57 6.09 19.00 51.48
N ASN A 58 6.11 20.06 50.65
CA ASN A 58 7.35 20.64 50.12
C ASN A 58 8.31 19.60 49.56
N ILE A 59 7.83 18.85 48.55
CA ILE A 59 8.60 17.79 47.91
C ILE A 59 9.79 18.35 47.17
N LYS A 60 10.94 17.66 47.34
CA LYS A 60 12.16 17.91 46.58
C LYS A 60 12.60 16.65 45.89
N TRP A 61 13.07 16.77 44.66
CA TRP A 61 13.55 15.68 43.85
C TRP A 61 15.07 15.72 43.67
N TYR A 62 15.70 14.55 43.62
CA TYR A 62 17.15 14.40 43.54
C TYR A 62 17.53 13.31 42.54
N SER A 63 18.73 13.42 41.95
CA SER A 63 19.29 12.43 41.01
C SER A 63 19.88 11.20 41.72
N SER A 64 20.15 11.26 43.03
CA SER A 64 20.63 10.12 43.80
C SER A 64 20.23 10.22 45.27
N ALA A 65 20.37 9.11 46.01
CA ALA A 65 20.09 9.07 47.44
C ALA A 65 20.95 10.07 48.25
N ASN A 66 22.17 10.36 47.80
CA ASN A 66 23.17 11.17 48.51
C ASN A 66 23.41 12.53 47.84
N SER A 67 22.66 12.92 46.84
CA SER A 67 22.80 14.22 46.16
C SER A 67 22.57 15.36 47.15
N THR A 68 23.43 16.36 47.17
CA THR A 68 23.29 17.53 48.05
C THR A 68 22.41 18.63 47.48
N THR A 69 22.19 18.59 46.16
CA THR A 69 21.37 19.60 45.44
C THR A 69 20.15 18.97 44.85
N SER A 70 18.97 19.56 45.09
CA SER A 70 17.70 19.16 44.45
C SER A 70 17.68 19.54 43.00
N LEU A 71 16.99 18.73 42.19
CA LEU A 71 16.71 19.01 40.78
C LEU A 71 15.73 20.16 40.64
N THR A 72 15.91 20.97 39.59
CA THR A 72 14.99 22.07 39.29
C THR A 72 13.75 21.55 38.61
N PRO A 73 12.58 22.19 38.73
CA PRO A 73 11.33 21.78 38.08
C PRO A 73 11.43 21.65 36.55
N THR A 74 12.35 22.42 35.93
CA THR A 74 12.57 22.44 34.47
C THR A 74 13.55 21.37 33.97
N THR A 75 14.18 20.61 34.87
CA THR A 75 15.11 19.54 34.51
C THR A 75 14.36 18.46 33.73
N ALA A 76 14.80 18.15 32.51
CA ALA A 76 14.19 17.11 31.66
C ALA A 76 14.38 15.72 32.31
N LEU A 77 13.32 14.90 32.24
CA LEU A 77 13.37 13.52 32.71
C LEU A 77 14.03 12.61 31.66
N VAL A 78 14.81 11.68 32.17
CA VAL A 78 15.32 10.53 31.40
C VAL A 78 14.97 9.25 32.16
N SER A 79 14.97 8.12 31.48
CA SER A 79 14.74 6.84 32.16
C SER A 79 15.80 6.59 33.19
N GLY A 80 15.37 6.29 34.41
CA GLY A 80 16.30 6.10 35.55
C GLY A 80 15.62 6.24 36.90
N ASN A 81 16.43 6.26 37.96
CA ASN A 81 15.96 6.39 39.32
C ASN A 81 16.00 7.85 39.77
N TYR A 82 14.95 8.27 40.45
CA TYR A 82 14.79 9.58 41.08
C TYR A 82 14.45 9.39 42.54
N PHE A 83 14.84 10.36 43.37
CA PHE A 83 14.70 10.27 44.81
C PHE A 83 13.91 11.48 45.32
N ALA A 84 12.90 11.22 46.13
CA ALA A 84 12.05 12.28 46.69
C ALA A 84 12.20 12.37 48.20
N SER A 85 12.33 13.58 48.73
CA SER A 85 12.14 13.91 50.16
C SER A 85 10.97 14.88 50.32
N GLN A 86 10.47 14.99 51.55
CA GLN A 86 9.56 16.06 51.93
C GLN A 86 10.17 16.87 53.08
N THR A 87 9.70 18.12 53.21
CA THR A 87 10.12 18.99 54.31
C THR A 87 8.91 19.44 55.13
N VAL A 88 8.94 19.12 56.43
CA VAL A 88 7.90 19.53 57.39
C VAL A 88 8.59 20.24 58.54
N ASN A 89 8.15 21.44 58.93
CA ASN A 89 8.73 22.27 60.01
C ASN A 89 10.27 22.41 59.89
N ASN A 90 10.75 22.68 58.67
CA ASN A 90 12.20 22.80 58.32
C ASN A 90 13.01 21.51 58.50
N CYS A 91 12.39 20.36 58.81
CA CYS A 91 13.04 19.06 58.87
C CYS A 91 12.82 18.28 57.57
N GLU A 92 13.88 17.99 56.84
CA GLU A 92 13.84 17.16 55.63
C GLU A 92 13.87 15.68 56.00
N SER A 93 13.01 14.89 55.37
CA SER A 93 12.87 13.45 55.55
C SER A 93 14.00 12.66 54.91
N LEU A 94 14.04 11.35 55.19
CA LEU A 94 14.70 10.38 54.33
C LEU A 94 14.06 10.38 52.92
N ARG A 95 14.83 9.93 51.92
CA ARG A 95 14.41 9.88 50.53
C ARG A 95 13.84 8.51 50.20
N ILE A 96 12.76 8.53 49.41
CA ILE A 96 12.26 7.35 48.71
C ILE A 96 12.77 7.33 47.28
N GLN A 97 12.97 6.15 46.73
CA GLN A 97 13.34 5.97 45.33
C GLN A 97 12.11 5.64 44.52
N ILE A 98 12.00 6.22 43.31
CA ILE A 98 11.09 5.81 42.23
C ILE A 98 11.91 5.56 40.98
N THR A 99 11.37 4.70 40.09
CA THR A 99 11.87 4.53 38.74
C THR A 99 11.00 5.31 37.77
N VAL A 100 11.61 6.12 36.90
CA VAL A 100 10.99 6.80 35.79
C VAL A 100 11.36 6.06 34.51
N THR A 101 10.37 5.79 33.68
CA THR A 101 10.55 5.19 32.35
C THR A 101 10.07 6.16 31.26
N ILE A 102 10.95 6.50 30.33
CA ILE A 102 10.58 7.27 29.14
C ILE A 102 10.41 6.29 27.97
N GLY A 103 9.17 6.11 27.53
CA GLY A 103 8.83 5.24 26.40
C GLY A 103 9.18 5.89 25.07
N ASN A 104 10.04 5.25 24.29
CA ASN A 104 10.35 5.65 22.92
C ASN A 104 9.75 4.59 21.97
N ILE A 105 8.73 4.99 21.19
CA ILE A 105 8.07 4.14 20.20
C ILE A 105 8.75 4.35 18.85
N ALA A 106 9.14 3.25 18.20
CA ALA A 106 9.66 3.29 16.82
C ALA A 106 8.58 3.80 15.85
N ALA A 107 9.01 4.40 14.74
CA ALA A 107 8.08 4.73 13.66
C ALA A 107 7.44 3.47 13.06
N PRO A 108 6.22 3.55 12.51
CA PRO A 108 5.63 2.44 11.76
C PRO A 108 6.48 2.10 10.53
N THR A 109 6.32 0.91 9.95
CA THR A 109 7.15 0.44 8.84
C THR A 109 6.32 0.19 7.58
N THR A 110 6.92 0.35 6.41
CA THR A 110 6.33 -0.03 5.13
C THR A 110 7.37 -0.71 4.25
N VAL A 111 6.93 -1.65 3.41
CA VAL A 111 7.80 -2.29 2.40
C VAL A 111 7.98 -1.39 1.17
N ASN A 112 7.01 -0.49 0.91
CA ASN A 112 7.03 0.42 -0.23
C ASN A 112 6.88 1.86 0.24
N GLN A 113 7.96 2.62 0.12
CA GLN A 113 7.96 4.06 0.43
C GLN A 113 7.30 4.91 -0.67
N THR A 114 7.14 4.36 -1.87
CA THR A 114 6.34 4.95 -2.95
C THR A 114 5.15 4.05 -3.21
N GLN A 115 3.93 4.60 -3.12
CA GLN A 115 2.70 3.85 -3.36
C GLN A 115 1.93 4.48 -4.52
N GLU A 116 1.51 3.63 -5.45
CA GLU A 116 0.89 4.03 -6.69
C GLU A 116 -0.60 3.72 -6.70
N PHE A 117 -1.38 4.64 -7.22
CA PHE A 117 -2.83 4.54 -7.33
C PHE A 117 -3.30 5.03 -8.69
N CYS A 118 -4.52 4.65 -9.07
CA CYS A 118 -5.17 5.15 -10.28
C CYS A 118 -6.13 6.30 -9.95
N SER A 119 -6.18 7.30 -10.80
CA SER A 119 -6.99 8.52 -10.59
C SER A 119 -8.49 8.24 -10.40
N ASN A 120 -9.02 7.17 -11.01
CA ASN A 120 -10.42 6.77 -10.87
C ASN A 120 -10.78 6.06 -9.57
N THR A 121 -9.81 5.68 -8.75
CA THR A 121 -10.05 4.99 -7.47
C THR A 121 -10.29 5.96 -6.31
N ASN A 122 -10.06 7.27 -6.52
CA ASN A 122 -10.17 8.31 -5.49
C ASN A 122 -9.49 7.90 -4.18
N PRO A 123 -8.20 7.53 -4.19
CA PRO A 123 -7.53 7.00 -3.03
C PRO A 123 -7.42 8.06 -1.92
N ASN A 124 -7.52 7.61 -0.68
CA ASN A 124 -7.39 8.44 0.51
C ASN A 124 -6.31 7.86 1.45
N LEU A 125 -6.07 8.50 2.59
CA LEU A 125 -5.06 8.06 3.54
C LEU A 125 -5.27 6.63 4.07
N SER A 126 -6.53 6.15 4.11
CA SER A 126 -6.81 4.74 4.47
C SER A 126 -6.39 3.74 3.38
N SER A 127 -6.12 4.21 2.16
CA SER A 127 -5.62 3.37 1.07
C SER A 127 -4.12 3.08 1.18
N LEU A 128 -3.39 3.83 2.01
CA LEU A 128 -1.95 3.64 2.20
C LEU A 128 -1.65 2.40 3.04
N VAL A 129 -0.69 1.61 2.59
CA VAL A 129 -0.27 0.37 3.25
C VAL A 129 0.94 0.65 4.13
N ILE A 130 0.76 0.44 5.43
CA ILE A 130 1.78 0.63 6.45
C ILE A 130 1.55 -0.34 7.62
N ASN A 131 2.63 -0.83 8.22
CA ASN A 131 2.58 -1.73 9.38
C ASN A 131 2.81 -0.94 10.66
N GLY A 132 1.84 -0.99 11.57
CA GLY A 132 1.91 -0.31 12.87
C GLY A 132 0.57 -0.38 13.59
N THR A 133 0.53 0.24 14.78
CA THR A 133 -0.66 0.27 15.65
C THR A 133 -1.14 1.72 15.78
N ASP A 134 -2.47 1.92 15.69
CA ASP A 134 -3.10 3.25 15.81
C ASP A 134 -2.38 4.32 15.00
N ILE A 135 -2.34 4.12 13.68
CA ILE A 135 -1.65 4.98 12.73
C ILE A 135 -2.32 6.36 12.66
N LYS A 136 -1.49 7.40 12.75
CA LYS A 136 -1.89 8.78 12.49
C LYS A 136 -1.09 9.34 11.32
N TRP A 137 -1.76 10.09 10.48
CA TRP A 137 -1.17 10.67 9.29
C TRP A 137 -0.96 12.17 9.43
N TYR A 138 0.09 12.69 8.81
CA TYR A 138 0.49 14.09 8.88
C TYR A 138 0.97 14.60 7.52
N SER A 139 0.83 15.90 7.30
CA SER A 139 1.29 16.58 6.07
C SER A 139 2.82 16.82 6.03
N SER A 140 3.51 16.71 7.17
CA SER A 140 4.96 16.85 7.26
C SER A 140 5.53 16.05 8.44
N ALA A 141 6.86 15.90 8.48
CA ALA A 141 7.55 15.24 9.59
C ALA A 141 7.32 15.94 10.94
N THR A 142 7.03 17.25 10.94
CA THR A 142 6.92 18.09 12.14
C THR A 142 5.50 18.63 12.40
N ALA A 143 4.52 18.32 11.54
CA ALA A 143 3.15 18.78 11.74
C ALA A 143 2.57 18.28 13.06
N THR A 144 1.85 19.14 13.79
CA THR A 144 1.29 18.82 15.11
C THR A 144 -0.13 18.28 15.04
N THR A 145 -0.86 18.58 13.96
CA THR A 145 -2.26 18.18 13.78
C THR A 145 -2.31 16.99 12.81
N PRO A 146 -2.88 15.85 13.21
CA PRO A 146 -3.08 14.71 12.30
C PRO A 146 -4.13 15.03 11.25
N LEU A 147 -3.95 14.45 10.07
CA LEU A 147 -4.91 14.47 8.96
C LEU A 147 -6.03 13.46 9.21
N ASN A 148 -7.21 13.73 8.64
CA ASN A 148 -8.31 12.78 8.64
C ASN A 148 -8.01 11.63 7.67
N ASN A 149 -8.30 10.39 8.06
CA ASN A 149 -8.06 9.20 7.24
C ASN A 149 -8.81 9.22 5.89
N ASN A 150 -9.90 9.98 5.78
CA ASN A 150 -10.64 10.18 4.53
C ASN A 150 -10.06 11.29 3.64
N THR A 151 -8.95 11.93 4.04
CA THR A 151 -8.26 12.93 3.20
C THR A 151 -7.82 12.27 1.91
N LEU A 152 -8.26 12.81 0.77
CA LEU A 152 -7.86 12.33 -0.55
C LEU A 152 -6.36 12.52 -0.76
N LEU A 153 -5.75 11.52 -1.36
CA LEU A 153 -4.34 11.57 -1.73
C LEU A 153 -4.14 12.50 -2.93
N ALA A 154 -3.01 13.19 -2.97
CA ALA A 154 -2.62 14.01 -4.10
C ALA A 154 -1.33 13.50 -4.72
N ASN A 155 -1.24 13.57 -6.04
CA ASN A 155 -0.08 13.10 -6.79
C ASN A 155 1.19 13.87 -6.42
N GLY A 156 2.28 13.15 -6.18
CA GLY A 156 3.59 13.70 -5.84
C GLY A 156 3.73 14.16 -4.38
N LEU A 157 2.68 14.09 -3.56
CA LEU A 157 2.77 14.46 -2.15
C LEU A 157 3.38 13.34 -1.30
N ILE A 158 4.02 13.76 -0.21
CA ILE A 158 4.57 12.88 0.82
C ILE A 158 3.69 12.99 2.05
N TYR A 159 3.23 11.86 2.56
CA TYR A 159 2.49 11.74 3.81
C TYR A 159 3.36 11.05 4.85
N TYR A 160 3.21 11.47 6.10
CA TYR A 160 4.04 11.03 7.20
C TYR A 160 3.19 10.29 8.24
N ALA A 161 3.57 9.07 8.58
CA ALA A 161 2.86 8.24 9.52
C ALA A 161 3.59 8.13 10.86
N SER A 162 2.88 8.30 11.95
CA SER A 162 3.25 7.84 13.29
C SER A 162 2.41 6.64 13.71
N GLN A 163 2.84 5.94 14.75
CA GLN A 163 2.03 4.94 15.43
C GLN A 163 1.93 5.23 16.92
N THR A 164 0.86 4.75 17.54
CA THR A 164 0.64 4.87 18.97
C THR A 164 0.62 3.48 19.60
N LEU A 165 1.46 3.25 20.61
CA LEU A 165 1.51 2.01 21.37
C LEU A 165 1.51 2.33 22.86
N ASN A 166 0.62 1.69 23.63
CA ASN A 166 0.45 1.92 25.07
C ASN A 166 0.26 3.40 25.44
N GLY A 167 -0.48 4.14 24.60
CA GLY A 167 -0.75 5.56 24.80
C GLY A 167 0.40 6.49 24.39
N CYS A 168 1.55 5.97 23.96
CA CYS A 168 2.69 6.77 23.49
C CYS A 168 2.75 6.77 21.95
N GLU A 169 2.76 7.95 21.37
CA GLU A 169 2.96 8.14 19.93
C GLU A 169 4.46 8.19 19.59
N SER A 170 4.85 7.59 18.47
CA SER A 170 6.24 7.62 17.99
C SER A 170 6.67 9.06 17.67
N THR A 171 7.91 9.41 18.06
CA THR A 171 8.51 10.72 17.76
C THR A 171 8.93 10.81 16.30
N ASN A 172 9.41 9.72 15.74
CA ASN A 172 9.77 9.61 14.33
C ASN A 172 8.56 9.17 13.51
N ARG A 173 8.54 9.58 12.25
CA ARG A 173 7.48 9.27 11.29
C ARG A 173 8.05 8.59 10.06
N THR A 174 7.27 7.70 9.50
CA THR A 174 7.60 7.06 8.21
C THR A 174 6.97 7.86 7.09
N ALA A 175 7.79 8.25 6.12
CA ALA A 175 7.36 8.98 4.94
C ALA A 175 6.91 8.02 3.83
N ILE A 176 5.78 8.32 3.20
CA ILE A 176 5.27 7.62 2.01
C ILE A 176 5.00 8.64 0.92
N THR A 177 5.64 8.46 -0.23
CA THR A 177 5.38 9.24 -1.44
C THR A 177 4.22 8.63 -2.21
N VAL A 178 3.28 9.43 -2.65
CA VAL A 178 2.12 9.01 -3.42
C VAL A 178 2.30 9.36 -4.88
N THR A 179 2.08 8.38 -5.76
CA THR A 179 1.96 8.58 -7.20
C THR A 179 0.54 8.25 -7.64
N ILE A 180 -0.15 9.19 -8.28
CA ILE A 180 -1.47 8.96 -8.85
C ILE A 180 -1.34 8.98 -10.37
N ASN A 181 -1.47 7.81 -10.98
CA ASN A 181 -1.40 7.61 -12.40
C ASN A 181 -2.77 7.84 -13.05
N ASN A 182 -2.78 8.49 -14.21
CA ASN A 182 -4.01 8.62 -14.98
C ASN A 182 -4.44 7.25 -15.52
N VAL A 183 -5.75 7.00 -15.50
CA VAL A 183 -6.33 5.84 -16.18
C VAL A 183 -6.13 6.00 -17.68
N PRO A 184 -5.54 5.02 -18.39
CA PRO A 184 -5.40 5.10 -19.83
C PRO A 184 -6.76 5.12 -20.51
N GLN A 185 -6.84 5.76 -21.68
CA GLN A 185 -8.05 5.76 -22.50
C GLN A 185 -8.40 4.34 -22.93
N ILE A 186 -9.65 4.13 -23.35
CA ILE A 186 -10.09 2.85 -23.93
C ILE A 186 -9.31 2.61 -25.24
N PRO A 187 -8.78 1.39 -25.49
CA PRO A 187 -8.05 1.10 -26.71
C PRO A 187 -8.96 1.26 -27.95
N THR A 188 -8.37 1.64 -29.07
CA THR A 188 -9.09 1.77 -30.34
C THR A 188 -9.04 0.47 -31.13
N ALA A 189 -10.19 0.04 -31.62
CA ALA A 189 -10.32 -1.15 -32.46
C ALA A 189 -11.64 -1.08 -33.25
N ASN A 190 -11.75 -1.80 -34.36
CA ASN A 190 -13.02 -2.05 -35.01
C ASN A 190 -13.94 -2.85 -34.08
N THR A 191 -15.19 -2.46 -33.97
CA THR A 191 -16.16 -3.12 -33.08
C THR A 191 -16.61 -4.50 -33.59
N ILE A 192 -16.40 -4.77 -34.86
CA ILE A 192 -16.63 -6.07 -35.50
C ILE A 192 -15.33 -6.45 -36.19
N GLN A 193 -14.86 -7.68 -35.95
CA GLN A 193 -13.70 -8.25 -36.61
C GLN A 193 -14.10 -9.63 -37.16
N GLU A 194 -13.84 -9.85 -38.44
CA GLU A 194 -14.27 -11.04 -39.17
C GLU A 194 -13.05 -11.86 -39.63
N PHE A 195 -13.08 -13.14 -39.37
CA PHE A 195 -12.01 -14.07 -39.71
C PHE A 195 -12.53 -15.25 -40.52
N CYS A 196 -11.67 -15.75 -41.38
CA CYS A 196 -11.96 -16.94 -42.20
C CYS A 196 -11.22 -18.14 -41.61
N GLY A 197 -11.93 -19.16 -41.23
CA GLY A 197 -11.37 -20.40 -40.73
C GLY A 197 -10.89 -20.28 -39.27
N PHE A 198 -9.60 -20.43 -39.03
CA PHE A 198 -9.00 -20.44 -37.73
C PHE A 198 -8.36 -19.07 -37.40
N ALA A 199 -8.69 -18.53 -36.24
CA ALA A 199 -8.05 -17.33 -35.71
C ALA A 199 -7.91 -17.41 -34.17
N THR A 200 -7.00 -16.64 -33.61
CA THR A 200 -6.70 -16.56 -32.18
C THR A 200 -6.78 -15.11 -31.69
N ILE A 201 -6.67 -14.91 -30.37
CA ILE A 201 -6.60 -13.56 -29.78
C ILE A 201 -5.44 -12.72 -30.39
N ALA A 202 -4.34 -13.38 -30.82
CA ALA A 202 -3.23 -12.70 -31.47
C ALA A 202 -3.59 -12.03 -32.81
N ASP A 203 -4.63 -12.51 -33.45
CA ASP A 203 -5.08 -12.01 -34.75
C ASP A 203 -6.03 -10.82 -34.64
N LEU A 204 -6.46 -10.46 -33.39
CA LEU A 204 -7.32 -9.32 -33.16
C LEU A 204 -6.58 -7.99 -33.28
N GLU A 205 -7.10 -7.12 -34.12
CA GLU A 205 -6.55 -5.78 -34.34
C GLU A 205 -7.00 -4.81 -33.27
N VAL A 206 -6.03 -4.20 -32.59
CA VAL A 206 -6.25 -3.18 -31.55
C VAL A 206 -5.08 -2.22 -31.51
N SER A 207 -5.37 -0.93 -31.28
CA SER A 207 -4.35 0.10 -31.04
C SER A 207 -4.50 0.64 -29.64
N GLY A 208 -3.42 0.58 -28.86
CA GLY A 208 -3.29 1.15 -27.53
C GLY A 208 -2.33 2.34 -27.52
N VAL A 209 -2.19 2.97 -26.34
CA VAL A 209 -1.13 3.97 -26.12
C VAL A 209 0.24 3.30 -26.09
N ASN A 210 1.28 4.05 -26.47
CA ASN A 210 2.62 3.51 -26.50
C ASN A 210 3.05 2.95 -25.13
N GLY A 211 3.59 1.73 -25.12
CA GLY A 211 4.03 1.03 -23.91
C GLY A 211 2.91 0.42 -23.05
N ALA A 212 1.66 0.46 -23.49
CA ALA A 212 0.56 -0.22 -22.81
C ALA A 212 0.57 -1.73 -23.06
N GLU A 213 0.26 -2.49 -22.02
CA GLU A 213 -0.06 -3.92 -22.11
C GLU A 213 -1.53 -4.09 -22.53
N ILE A 214 -1.78 -4.81 -23.62
CA ILE A 214 -3.13 -5.13 -24.09
C ILE A 214 -3.60 -6.44 -23.48
N LEU A 215 -4.79 -6.40 -22.85
CA LEU A 215 -5.37 -7.55 -22.15
C LEU A 215 -6.76 -7.84 -22.70
N TRP A 216 -7.00 -9.11 -23.05
CA TRP A 216 -8.28 -9.56 -23.60
C TRP A 216 -9.05 -10.43 -22.60
N TYR A 217 -10.36 -10.35 -22.64
CA TYR A 217 -11.26 -11.05 -21.71
C TYR A 217 -12.46 -11.66 -22.42
N ALA A 218 -12.96 -12.79 -21.89
CA ALA A 218 -14.12 -13.49 -22.44
C ALA A 218 -15.46 -12.80 -22.13
N SER A 219 -15.52 -11.91 -21.13
CA SER A 219 -16.75 -11.17 -20.78
C SER A 219 -16.43 -9.82 -20.15
N SER A 220 -17.45 -8.96 -20.02
CA SER A 220 -17.31 -7.65 -19.38
C SER A 220 -16.91 -7.70 -17.88
N ILE A 221 -17.07 -8.85 -17.25
CA ILE A 221 -16.83 -9.04 -15.79
C ILE A 221 -15.72 -10.06 -15.49
N SER A 222 -15.10 -10.70 -16.50
CA SER A 222 -14.01 -11.67 -16.28
C SER A 222 -12.83 -11.01 -15.56
N LEU A 223 -12.26 -11.68 -14.55
CA LEU A 223 -11.11 -11.17 -13.80
C LEU A 223 -9.78 -11.53 -14.47
N ASN A 224 -9.72 -12.69 -15.13
CA ASN A 224 -8.49 -13.18 -15.73
C ASN A 224 -8.47 -12.89 -17.24
N PRO A 225 -7.37 -12.35 -17.77
CA PRO A 225 -7.20 -12.17 -19.19
C PRO A 225 -7.05 -13.51 -19.92
N LEU A 226 -7.46 -13.53 -21.19
CA LEU A 226 -7.30 -14.67 -22.06
C LEU A 226 -5.85 -14.77 -22.57
N PRO A 227 -5.32 -16.00 -22.68
CA PRO A 227 -4.05 -16.23 -23.36
C PRO A 227 -4.09 -15.81 -24.83
N ILE A 228 -2.99 -15.31 -25.36
CA ILE A 228 -2.89 -14.81 -26.74
C ILE A 228 -3.18 -15.89 -27.80
N ASN A 229 -2.95 -17.15 -27.49
CA ASN A 229 -3.23 -18.31 -28.35
C ASN A 229 -4.64 -18.88 -28.18
N THR A 230 -5.53 -18.22 -27.45
CA THR A 230 -6.94 -18.63 -27.32
C THR A 230 -7.63 -18.57 -28.68
N ILE A 231 -8.23 -19.70 -29.10
CA ILE A 231 -8.97 -19.80 -30.36
C ILE A 231 -10.22 -18.92 -30.29
N LEU A 232 -10.43 -18.12 -31.33
CA LEU A 232 -11.62 -17.27 -31.47
C LEU A 232 -12.83 -18.09 -31.91
N THR A 233 -13.95 -17.70 -31.38
CA THR A 233 -15.30 -18.20 -31.78
C THR A 233 -16.22 -17.03 -32.06
N ASN A 234 -17.42 -17.31 -32.60
CA ASN A 234 -18.45 -16.31 -32.79
C ASN A 234 -18.97 -15.82 -31.44
N ALA A 235 -18.29 -14.78 -30.89
CA ALA A 235 -18.55 -14.24 -29.57
C ALA A 235 -18.15 -12.75 -29.48
N THR A 236 -18.50 -12.11 -28.34
CA THR A 236 -17.98 -10.79 -27.99
C THR A 236 -16.82 -10.94 -27.02
N TYR A 237 -15.67 -10.39 -27.38
CA TYR A 237 -14.47 -10.29 -26.56
C TYR A 237 -14.32 -8.86 -26.06
N TYR A 238 -13.63 -8.71 -24.93
CA TYR A 238 -13.44 -7.42 -24.29
C TYR A 238 -11.95 -7.11 -24.15
N VAL A 239 -11.55 -5.92 -24.54
CA VAL A 239 -10.15 -5.51 -24.51
C VAL A 239 -9.96 -4.30 -23.60
N THR A 240 -8.85 -4.30 -22.84
CA THR A 240 -8.35 -3.17 -22.06
C THR A 240 -6.91 -2.91 -22.42
N GLN A 241 -6.42 -1.74 -22.04
CA GLN A 241 -4.98 -1.46 -21.99
C GLN A 241 -4.58 -1.08 -20.59
N LYS A 242 -3.38 -1.50 -20.20
CA LYS A 242 -2.81 -1.29 -18.86
C LYS A 242 -1.50 -0.52 -18.97
N VAL A 243 -1.36 0.54 -18.18
CA VAL A 243 -0.13 1.35 -18.04
C VAL A 243 0.20 1.44 -16.56
N GLY A 244 1.35 0.90 -16.14
CA GLY A 244 1.68 0.78 -14.73
C GLY A 244 0.63 -0.05 -13.97
N ALA A 245 0.09 0.50 -12.90
CA ALA A 245 -0.97 -0.15 -12.12
C ALA A 245 -2.38 0.07 -12.68
N CYS A 246 -2.58 0.97 -13.66
CA CYS A 246 -3.89 1.43 -14.10
C CYS A 246 -4.35 0.76 -15.39
N THR A 247 -5.59 0.29 -15.38
CA THR A 247 -6.24 -0.38 -16.50
C THR A 247 -7.42 0.47 -16.99
N SER A 248 -7.55 0.60 -18.30
CA SER A 248 -8.69 1.28 -18.95
C SER A 248 -10.00 0.56 -18.73
N ASP A 249 -11.10 1.24 -19.02
CA ASP A 249 -12.38 0.57 -19.26
C ASP A 249 -12.28 -0.41 -20.43
N ARG A 250 -13.22 -1.36 -20.49
CA ARG A 250 -13.29 -2.41 -21.50
C ARG A 250 -13.98 -1.94 -22.76
N LYS A 251 -13.38 -2.25 -23.90
CA LYS A 251 -14.04 -2.13 -25.21
C LYS A 251 -14.55 -3.50 -25.66
N ALA A 252 -15.81 -3.57 -26.06
CA ALA A 252 -16.40 -4.77 -26.62
C ALA A 252 -16.07 -4.88 -28.11
N ILE A 253 -15.64 -6.07 -28.55
CA ILE A 253 -15.33 -6.43 -29.92
C ILE A 253 -16.14 -7.68 -30.26
N THR A 254 -17.03 -7.58 -31.25
CA THR A 254 -17.76 -8.72 -31.78
C THR A 254 -16.91 -9.44 -32.82
N VAL A 255 -16.57 -10.68 -32.53
CA VAL A 255 -15.82 -11.55 -33.45
C VAL A 255 -16.78 -12.45 -34.23
N ARG A 256 -16.54 -12.53 -35.50
CA ARG A 256 -17.23 -13.48 -36.41
C ARG A 256 -16.18 -14.34 -37.09
N VAL A 257 -16.28 -15.65 -36.90
CA VAL A 257 -15.41 -16.64 -37.52
C VAL A 257 -16.30 -17.43 -38.51
N THR A 258 -16.01 -17.31 -39.79
CA THR A 258 -16.76 -17.97 -40.85
C THR A 258 -15.97 -19.13 -41.41
N ASN A 259 -16.46 -20.34 -41.23
CA ASN A 259 -15.93 -21.53 -41.88
C ASN A 259 -16.74 -21.78 -43.16
N GLN A 260 -16.10 -21.72 -44.31
CA GLN A 260 -16.72 -22.12 -45.57
C GLN A 260 -16.45 -23.60 -45.80
N ALA A 261 -17.54 -24.36 -46.02
CA ALA A 261 -17.40 -25.74 -46.44
C ALA A 261 -16.93 -25.80 -47.91
N ALA A 262 -15.99 -26.69 -48.17
CA ALA A 262 -15.59 -26.95 -49.54
C ALA A 262 -16.82 -27.42 -50.38
N PRO A 263 -16.89 -27.06 -51.65
CA PRO A 263 -17.95 -27.56 -52.51
C PRO A 263 -17.88 -29.06 -52.66
N ASN A 264 -19.03 -29.72 -52.59
CA ASN A 264 -19.10 -31.17 -52.87
C ASN A 264 -19.42 -31.35 -54.33
N LEU A 265 -18.50 -31.93 -55.11
CA LEU A 265 -18.60 -32.09 -56.55
C LEU A 265 -18.36 -33.54 -56.96
N ASN A 266 -19.02 -33.93 -58.02
CA ASN A 266 -18.77 -35.16 -58.75
C ASN A 266 -17.67 -34.92 -59.83
N ALA A 267 -17.11 -35.98 -60.35
CA ALA A 267 -16.17 -35.90 -61.46
C ALA A 267 -16.84 -35.28 -62.71
N PHE A 268 -16.04 -34.55 -63.47
CA PHE A 268 -16.46 -33.97 -64.74
C PHE A 268 -15.85 -34.84 -65.88
N GLU A 269 -16.66 -35.12 -66.89
CA GLU A 269 -16.20 -35.81 -68.07
C GLU A 269 -16.49 -34.95 -69.33
N PHE A 270 -15.48 -34.81 -70.17
CA PHE A 270 -15.53 -34.00 -71.34
C PHE A 270 -15.12 -34.82 -72.59
N CYS A 271 -15.83 -34.67 -73.69
CA CYS A 271 -15.44 -35.22 -74.96
C CYS A 271 -14.67 -34.19 -75.78
N GLY A 272 -13.37 -34.27 -75.81
CA GLY A 272 -12.48 -33.33 -76.48
C GLY A 272 -11.76 -32.33 -75.49
N SER A 273 -11.35 -31.18 -76.06
CA SER A 273 -10.67 -30.15 -75.30
C SER A 273 -11.68 -29.39 -74.41
N ALA A 274 -11.30 -29.20 -73.14
CA ALA A 274 -12.06 -28.40 -72.15
C ALA A 274 -11.17 -27.42 -71.45
N THR A 275 -11.75 -26.39 -70.86
CA THR A 275 -11.10 -25.37 -70.06
C THR A 275 -11.76 -25.26 -68.67
N VAL A 276 -11.15 -24.52 -67.74
CA VAL A 276 -11.72 -24.28 -66.42
C VAL A 276 -13.13 -23.66 -66.50
N ALA A 277 -13.44 -22.89 -67.54
CA ALA A 277 -14.79 -22.36 -67.76
C ALA A 277 -15.87 -23.42 -67.94
N ASP A 278 -15.47 -24.60 -68.42
CA ASP A 278 -16.37 -25.74 -68.64
C ASP A 278 -16.70 -26.53 -67.37
N LEU A 279 -15.93 -26.29 -66.29
CA LEU A 279 -16.23 -26.86 -64.96
C LEU A 279 -17.40 -26.13 -64.30
N TYR A 280 -18.60 -26.33 -64.81
CA TYR A 280 -19.80 -25.64 -64.34
C TYR A 280 -20.28 -26.19 -62.99
N ILE A 281 -20.33 -25.29 -62.02
CA ILE A 281 -20.94 -25.50 -60.72
C ILE A 281 -22.09 -24.48 -60.58
N PRO A 282 -23.32 -24.88 -60.19
CA PRO A 282 -24.36 -23.93 -59.84
C PRO A 282 -23.86 -22.97 -58.75
N VAL A 283 -23.87 -21.67 -59.06
CA VAL A 283 -23.33 -20.64 -58.17
C VAL A 283 -24.45 -20.00 -57.37
N PRO A 284 -24.58 -20.23 -56.06
CA PRO A 284 -25.51 -19.49 -55.21
C PRO A 284 -25.18 -17.99 -55.18
N THR A 285 -26.16 -17.15 -54.91
CA THR A 285 -25.95 -15.70 -54.80
C THR A 285 -24.89 -15.36 -53.78
N GLY A 286 -23.89 -14.54 -54.18
CA GLY A 286 -22.81 -14.12 -53.33
C GLY A 286 -21.67 -15.16 -53.10
N VAL A 287 -21.69 -16.24 -53.89
CA VAL A 287 -20.63 -17.26 -53.91
C VAL A 287 -19.83 -17.13 -55.20
N THR A 288 -18.51 -17.36 -55.10
CA THR A 288 -17.63 -17.58 -56.25
C THR A 288 -16.79 -18.84 -56.01
N TYR A 289 -16.32 -19.47 -57.09
CA TYR A 289 -15.44 -20.63 -57.03
C TYR A 289 -14.06 -20.27 -57.61
N LYS A 290 -13.03 -20.77 -56.95
CA LYS A 290 -11.66 -20.68 -57.48
C LYS A 290 -11.12 -22.06 -57.69
N TRP A 291 -10.45 -22.25 -58.80
CA TRP A 291 -9.87 -23.54 -59.18
C TRP A 291 -8.36 -23.52 -59.09
N TYR A 292 -7.76 -24.68 -58.71
CA TYR A 292 -6.34 -24.85 -58.45
C TYR A 292 -5.88 -26.20 -59.02
N ASN A 293 -4.59 -26.29 -59.31
CA ASN A 293 -3.96 -27.51 -59.79
C ASN A 293 -3.43 -28.43 -58.68
N SER A 294 -3.40 -27.93 -57.41
CA SER A 294 -3.05 -28.73 -56.23
C SER A 294 -3.77 -28.17 -54.98
N PRO A 295 -3.90 -28.97 -53.90
CA PRO A 295 -4.57 -28.55 -52.67
C PRO A 295 -3.81 -27.45 -51.91
N SER A 296 -2.52 -27.27 -52.19
CA SER A 296 -1.68 -26.26 -51.55
C SER A 296 -1.32 -25.08 -52.47
N SER A 297 -1.86 -25.06 -53.70
CA SER A 297 -1.57 -24.00 -54.68
C SER A 297 -2.24 -22.69 -54.26
N THR A 298 -1.46 -21.61 -54.26
CA THR A 298 -1.96 -20.24 -54.10
C THR A 298 -2.29 -19.56 -55.42
N ASN A 299 -1.89 -20.19 -56.56
CA ASN A 299 -2.12 -19.70 -57.90
C ASN A 299 -3.46 -20.22 -58.45
N GLN A 300 -4.46 -19.31 -58.52
CA GLN A 300 -5.74 -19.61 -59.12
C GLN A 300 -5.61 -19.85 -60.62
N LEU A 301 -6.25 -20.90 -61.11
CA LEU A 301 -6.39 -21.15 -62.53
C LEU A 301 -7.37 -20.15 -63.16
N THR A 302 -7.06 -19.65 -64.38
CA THR A 302 -7.95 -18.77 -65.14
C THR A 302 -9.01 -19.57 -65.83
N SER A 303 -10.15 -18.95 -66.17
CA SER A 303 -11.26 -19.56 -66.91
C SER A 303 -10.82 -20.18 -68.24
N THR A 304 -9.77 -19.65 -68.86
CA THR A 304 -9.23 -20.09 -70.17
C THR A 304 -8.15 -21.18 -70.02
N THR A 305 -7.80 -21.57 -68.81
CA THR A 305 -6.77 -22.63 -68.56
C THR A 305 -7.25 -23.95 -69.13
N PRO A 306 -6.49 -24.59 -70.09
CA PRO A 306 -6.88 -25.88 -70.62
C PRO A 306 -6.83 -26.98 -69.53
N LEU A 307 -7.80 -27.90 -69.59
CA LEU A 307 -7.87 -29.04 -68.69
C LEU A 307 -7.21 -30.26 -69.33
N ASN A 308 -6.46 -31.00 -68.55
CA ASN A 308 -5.95 -32.33 -68.89
C ASN A 308 -6.60 -33.34 -67.94
N THR A 309 -6.58 -34.61 -68.29
CA THR A 309 -6.98 -35.68 -67.39
C THR A 309 -6.16 -35.61 -66.08
N GLY A 310 -6.83 -35.42 -64.97
CA GLY A 310 -6.17 -35.24 -63.66
C GLY A 310 -7.11 -34.74 -62.60
N ASN A 311 -6.55 -34.41 -61.43
CA ASN A 311 -7.27 -33.86 -60.31
C ASN A 311 -7.10 -32.33 -60.30
N TYR A 312 -8.21 -31.64 -60.10
CA TYR A 312 -8.30 -30.21 -59.88
C TYR A 312 -8.95 -29.94 -58.52
N PHE A 313 -8.59 -28.86 -57.90
CA PHE A 313 -9.07 -28.50 -56.59
C PHE A 313 -9.88 -27.21 -56.69
N VAL A 314 -11.00 -27.17 -55.99
CA VAL A 314 -11.88 -26.01 -56.00
C VAL A 314 -12.18 -25.56 -54.63
N SER A 315 -12.06 -24.27 -54.39
CA SER A 315 -12.52 -23.60 -53.17
C SER A 315 -13.80 -22.79 -53.44
N ARG A 316 -14.60 -22.66 -52.40
CA ARG A 316 -15.76 -21.80 -52.36
C ARG A 316 -15.40 -20.51 -51.66
N VAL A 317 -15.66 -19.39 -52.27
CA VAL A 317 -15.49 -18.06 -51.66
C VAL A 317 -16.84 -17.43 -51.44
N GLN A 318 -17.13 -17.06 -50.19
CA GLN A 318 -18.34 -16.37 -49.81
C GLN A 318 -18.03 -15.37 -48.68
N PHE A 319 -18.55 -14.13 -48.79
CA PHE A 319 -18.27 -13.05 -47.85
C PHE A 319 -16.76 -12.78 -47.62
N GLY A 320 -15.98 -12.93 -48.68
CA GLY A 320 -14.51 -12.75 -48.61
C GLY A 320 -13.75 -13.95 -48.03
N CYS A 321 -14.44 -14.96 -47.51
CA CYS A 321 -13.83 -16.16 -46.96
C CYS A 321 -13.77 -17.30 -47.96
N GLU A 322 -12.58 -17.88 -48.11
CA GLU A 322 -12.33 -19.04 -48.98
C GLU A 322 -12.33 -20.32 -48.13
N SER A 323 -12.97 -21.40 -48.66
CA SER A 323 -12.92 -22.72 -48.04
C SER A 323 -11.53 -23.34 -48.17
N LEU A 324 -11.21 -24.19 -47.21
CA LEU A 324 -10.00 -25.06 -47.30
C LEU A 324 -10.18 -26.08 -48.38
#